data_4e8a7f97a40c2546baff02004e49c2c3
#
_entry.id   4e8a7f97a40c2546baff02004e49c2c3
#
_cell.length_a   1.000
_cell.length_b   1.000
_cell.length_c   1.000
_cell.angle_alpha   90.00
_cell.angle_beta   90.00
_cell.angle_gamma   90.00
#
_symmetry.space_group_name_H-M   'P 1'
#
loop_
_entity.id
_entity.type
_entity.pdbx_description
1 polymer ?
#
loop_
_entity_poly.entity_id
_entity_poly.type
_entity_poly.pdbx_seq_one_letter_code
_entity_poly.pdbx_strand_id
1 'polypeptide(L)'
;MKITKILAALFLTSALSACTYDREGPPEYHYQEFKTRAPTDHTVFVCHAYGCKMQTPVKFGSEQMAEIAALMKKIKKADTPFEERRAIAYAVAWAETYAGKITGTSADHAGMEFTGSGDPTQQDCVDEATNTTSYMLMLEKAGLLKHHTVGRPFSKGNVLVGGVSQWPHWTAVLYENETKKKWAVDSWIYANGINPAVIEADKWYIKDLDNLPKSQS
;
A
#
# COMPACT_ATOMS: atom_id res chain seq x y z
N MET A 1 -52.62 -43.94 -14.71
CA MET A 1 -52.17 -42.57 -14.87
C MET A 1 -51.08 -42.32 -13.84
N LYS A 2 -49.77 -42.41 -14.26
CA LYS A 2 -48.64 -42.29 -13.36
C LYS A 2 -48.10 -40.88 -13.45
N ILE A 3 -48.21 -40.13 -12.37
CA ILE A 3 -47.68 -38.77 -12.23
C ILE A 3 -46.21 -38.88 -11.85
N THR A 4 -45.35 -38.58 -12.78
CA THR A 4 -43.92 -38.53 -12.58
C THR A 4 -43.57 -37.22 -11.89
N LYS A 5 -43.16 -37.28 -10.64
CA LYS A 5 -42.62 -36.08 -9.89
C LYS A 5 -41.19 -35.79 -10.37
N ILE A 6 -41.05 -34.73 -11.11
CA ILE A 6 -39.76 -34.17 -11.47
C ILE A 6 -39.26 -33.38 -10.24
N LEU A 7 -38.29 -33.91 -9.51
CA LEU A 7 -37.54 -33.17 -8.52
C LEU A 7 -36.56 -32.25 -9.27
N ALA A 8 -36.88 -30.98 -9.30
CA ALA A 8 -35.92 -29.93 -9.68
C ALA A 8 -34.90 -29.79 -8.53
N ALA A 9 -33.73 -30.36 -8.68
CA ALA A 9 -32.61 -30.06 -7.81
C ALA A 9 -32.11 -28.64 -8.10
N LEU A 10 -32.53 -27.68 -7.29
CA LEU A 10 -31.88 -26.35 -7.23
C LEU A 10 -30.47 -26.57 -6.71
N PHE A 11 -29.49 -26.56 -7.60
CA PHE A 11 -28.10 -26.32 -7.24
C PHE A 11 -27.98 -24.87 -6.76
N LEU A 12 -28.10 -24.67 -5.44
CA LEU A 12 -27.57 -23.46 -4.81
C LEU A 12 -26.05 -23.55 -4.95
N THR A 13 -25.51 -22.99 -6.02
CA THR A 13 -24.13 -22.57 -6.06
C THR A 13 -24.00 -21.40 -5.07
N SER A 14 -23.77 -21.72 -3.80
CA SER A 14 -23.23 -20.76 -2.86
C SER A 14 -21.87 -20.34 -3.45
N ALA A 15 -21.89 -19.20 -4.12
CA ALA A 15 -20.67 -18.46 -4.37
C ALA A 15 -20.10 -18.17 -2.99
N LEU A 16 -19.12 -18.97 -2.57
CA LEU A 16 -18.17 -18.61 -1.55
C LEU A 16 -17.50 -17.35 -2.09
N SER A 17 -18.07 -16.20 -1.77
CA SER A 17 -17.32 -14.94 -1.81
C SER A 17 -16.20 -15.16 -0.81
N ALA A 18 -15.09 -15.75 -1.27
CA ALA A 18 -13.83 -15.61 -0.60
C ALA A 18 -13.73 -14.14 -0.28
N CYS A 19 -13.58 -13.78 1.00
CA CYS A 19 -13.31 -12.40 1.39
C CYS A 19 -12.02 -12.00 0.67
N THR A 20 -12.18 -11.45 -0.52
CA THR A 20 -11.04 -11.05 -1.33
C THR A 20 -10.52 -9.79 -0.68
N TYR A 21 -9.29 -9.87 -0.15
CA TYR A 21 -8.51 -8.70 0.25
C TYR A 21 -8.32 -7.74 -0.93
N ASP A 22 -8.51 -8.25 -2.13
CA ASP A 22 -8.38 -7.57 -3.41
C ASP A 22 -9.54 -6.61 -3.64
N ARG A 23 -9.21 -5.38 -3.95
CA ARG A 23 -10.16 -4.31 -4.21
C ARG A 23 -10.04 -3.88 -5.66
N GLU A 24 -11.11 -4.10 -6.41
CA GLU A 24 -11.18 -3.71 -7.81
C GLU A 24 -11.18 -2.18 -7.99
N GLY A 25 -10.76 -1.75 -9.17
CA GLY A 25 -10.78 -0.37 -9.60
C GLY A 25 -9.41 0.33 -9.48
N PRO A 26 -9.35 1.57 -9.97
CA PRO A 26 -8.13 2.35 -9.99
C PRO A 26 -7.75 2.86 -8.58
N PRO A 27 -6.47 3.23 -8.36
CA PRO A 27 -5.99 3.76 -7.08
C PRO A 27 -6.80 4.96 -6.57
N GLU A 28 -7.38 5.76 -7.48
CA GLU A 28 -8.17 6.94 -7.18
C GLU A 28 -9.39 6.65 -6.29
N TYR A 29 -9.93 5.44 -6.34
CA TYR A 29 -11.04 5.03 -5.46
C TYR A 29 -10.63 5.00 -3.99
N HIS A 30 -9.36 4.74 -3.68
CA HIS A 30 -8.85 4.82 -2.32
C HIS A 30 -8.89 6.26 -1.78
N TYR A 31 -8.45 7.23 -2.60
CA TYR A 31 -8.50 8.64 -2.20
C TYR A 31 -9.93 9.14 -2.00
N GLN A 32 -10.87 8.69 -2.82
CA GLN A 32 -12.30 9.01 -2.64
C GLN A 32 -12.85 8.42 -1.34
N GLU A 33 -12.52 7.18 -1.04
CA GLU A 33 -12.98 6.46 0.16
C GLU A 33 -12.52 7.16 1.44
N PHE A 34 -11.26 7.54 1.52
CA PHE A 34 -10.69 8.22 2.68
C PHE A 34 -10.78 9.75 2.62
N LYS A 35 -11.46 10.30 1.61
CA LYS A 35 -11.63 11.75 1.38
C LYS A 35 -10.29 12.50 1.37
N THR A 36 -9.30 11.89 0.76
CA THR A 36 -7.95 12.42 0.62
C THR A 36 -7.70 12.91 -0.81
N ARG A 37 -6.60 13.61 -1.00
CA ARG A 37 -6.21 14.13 -2.31
C ARG A 37 -5.21 13.20 -2.97
N ALA A 38 -5.50 12.80 -4.22
CA ALA A 38 -4.55 12.09 -5.07
C ALA A 38 -3.32 12.99 -5.38
N PRO A 39 -2.14 12.40 -5.62
CA PRO A 39 -0.96 13.17 -5.97
C PRO A 39 -1.14 13.86 -7.33
N THR A 40 -0.53 15.03 -7.46
CA THR A 40 -0.36 15.71 -8.75
C THR A 40 1.01 15.37 -9.34
N ASP A 41 1.40 16.04 -10.44
CA ASP A 41 2.68 15.76 -11.12
C ASP A 41 3.90 15.87 -10.22
N HIS A 42 3.86 16.78 -9.24
CA HIS A 42 5.01 17.09 -8.39
C HIS A 42 4.64 17.29 -6.92
N THR A 43 3.41 16.98 -6.53
CA THR A 43 2.97 17.20 -5.14
C THR A 43 2.21 15.98 -4.64
N VAL A 44 2.71 15.43 -3.54
CA VAL A 44 2.02 14.42 -2.75
C VAL A 44 1.36 15.11 -1.55
N PHE A 45 0.12 14.75 -1.28
CA PHE A 45 -0.59 15.21 -0.07
C PHE A 45 -0.42 14.13 1.00
N VAL A 46 0.61 14.30 1.81
CA VAL A 46 1.02 13.31 2.82
C VAL A 46 0.01 13.27 3.95
N CYS A 47 -0.59 12.11 4.14
CA CYS A 47 -1.53 11.80 5.21
C CYS A 47 -0.79 11.58 6.52
N HIS A 48 -1.34 12.10 7.63
CA HIS A 48 -0.85 11.86 8.98
C HIS A 48 -1.93 12.13 10.04
N ALA A 49 -1.66 11.89 11.29
CA ALA A 49 -2.57 12.01 12.44
C ALA A 49 -3.70 10.96 12.46
N TYR A 50 -3.47 9.81 11.83
CA TYR A 50 -4.36 8.64 11.73
C TYR A 50 -5.61 8.87 10.89
N GLY A 51 -5.79 7.99 9.90
CA GLY A 51 -6.94 8.03 8.99
C GLY A 51 -6.97 9.27 8.10
N CYS A 52 -5.81 9.79 7.73
CA CYS A 52 -5.66 10.98 6.89
C CYS A 52 -6.37 12.24 7.46
N LYS A 53 -6.45 12.38 8.78
CA LYS A 53 -7.04 13.57 9.41
C LYS A 53 -6.31 14.84 9.03
N MET A 54 -5.00 14.75 8.81
CA MET A 54 -4.18 15.84 8.29
C MET A 54 -3.56 15.43 6.95
N GLN A 55 -3.43 16.40 6.06
CA GLN A 55 -2.84 16.23 4.73
C GLN A 55 -1.93 17.40 4.45
N THR A 56 -0.63 17.16 4.46
CA THR A 56 0.38 18.19 4.21
C THR A 56 0.90 18.06 2.78
N PRO A 57 0.81 19.13 1.95
CA PRO A 57 1.36 19.08 0.60
C PRO A 57 2.89 19.07 0.65
N VAL A 58 3.50 18.07 0.04
CA VAL A 58 4.95 17.93 -0.12
C VAL A 58 5.30 17.93 -1.59
N LYS A 59 6.14 18.89 -1.99
CA LYS A 59 6.56 19.03 -3.38
C LYS A 59 7.82 18.21 -3.65
N PHE A 60 7.76 17.37 -4.67
CA PHE A 60 8.89 16.64 -5.24
C PHE A 60 9.28 17.31 -6.57
N GLY A 61 10.18 18.28 -6.50
CA GLY A 61 10.65 18.99 -7.69
C GLY A 61 11.59 18.16 -8.57
N SER A 62 12.12 18.78 -9.62
CA SER A 62 13.02 18.08 -10.56
C SER A 62 14.28 17.51 -9.89
N GLU A 63 14.80 18.18 -8.86
CA GLU A 63 15.96 17.73 -8.09
C GLU A 63 15.65 16.43 -7.34
N GLN A 64 14.56 16.42 -6.53
CA GLN A 64 14.13 15.25 -5.77
C GLN A 64 13.81 14.07 -6.70
N MET A 65 13.15 14.33 -7.83
CA MET A 65 12.88 13.29 -8.82
C MET A 65 14.15 12.75 -9.47
N ALA A 66 15.14 13.60 -9.72
CA ALA A 66 16.44 13.17 -10.25
C ALA A 66 17.21 12.31 -9.24
N GLU A 67 17.18 12.69 -7.94
CA GLU A 67 17.79 11.89 -6.88
C GLU A 67 17.13 10.51 -6.75
N ILE A 68 15.80 10.44 -6.76
CA ILE A 68 15.05 9.17 -6.72
C ILE A 68 15.40 8.32 -7.94
N ALA A 69 15.39 8.90 -9.14
CA ALA A 69 15.72 8.17 -10.37
C ALA A 69 17.15 7.61 -10.34
N ALA A 70 18.11 8.39 -9.86
CA ALA A 70 19.51 7.96 -9.69
C ALA A 70 19.62 6.83 -8.66
N LEU A 71 18.90 6.93 -7.52
CA LEU A 71 18.83 5.89 -6.51
C LEU A 71 18.27 4.60 -7.08
N MET A 72 17.11 4.65 -7.75
CA MET A 72 16.48 3.48 -8.37
C MET A 72 17.42 2.81 -9.38
N LYS A 73 18.09 3.61 -10.22
CA LYS A 73 19.09 3.11 -11.18
C LYS A 73 20.27 2.42 -10.47
N LYS A 74 20.76 2.97 -9.36
CA LYS A 74 21.85 2.39 -8.57
C LYS A 74 21.46 1.06 -7.91
N ILE A 75 20.22 0.94 -7.43
CA ILE A 75 19.71 -0.25 -6.75
C ILE A 75 19.44 -1.39 -7.74
N LYS A 76 18.89 -1.10 -8.91
CA LYS A 76 18.60 -2.11 -9.94
C LYS A 76 19.89 -2.74 -10.48
N LYS A 77 20.04 -4.05 -10.28
CA LYS A 77 21.20 -4.82 -10.80
C LYS A 77 20.90 -5.41 -12.19
N ALA A 78 19.63 -5.58 -12.53
CA ALA A 78 19.14 -6.10 -13.79
C ALA A 78 17.77 -5.48 -14.12
N ASP A 79 17.37 -5.54 -15.39
CA ASP A 79 16.06 -5.09 -15.84
C ASP A 79 15.03 -6.21 -15.66
N THR A 80 14.62 -6.43 -14.40
CA THR A 80 13.67 -7.47 -14.01
C THR A 80 12.62 -6.92 -13.05
N PRO A 81 11.41 -7.54 -12.98
CA PRO A 81 10.39 -7.15 -12.02
C PRO A 81 10.88 -7.19 -10.57
N PHE A 82 11.71 -8.17 -10.21
CA PHE A 82 12.27 -8.28 -8.87
C PHE A 82 13.15 -7.08 -8.51
N GLU A 83 14.08 -6.72 -9.39
CA GLU A 83 14.98 -5.58 -9.15
C GLU A 83 14.23 -4.24 -9.15
N GLU A 84 13.15 -4.13 -9.95
CA GLU A 84 12.30 -2.95 -9.90
C GLU A 84 11.57 -2.83 -8.56
N ARG A 85 11.01 -3.92 -8.02
CA ARG A 85 10.40 -3.91 -6.69
C ARG A 85 11.38 -3.50 -5.59
N ARG A 86 12.63 -3.99 -5.66
CA ARG A 86 13.70 -3.53 -4.76
C ARG A 86 13.93 -2.03 -4.88
N ALA A 87 14.05 -1.53 -6.09
CA ALA A 87 14.28 -0.11 -6.33
C ALA A 87 13.10 0.75 -5.88
N ILE A 88 11.87 0.29 -6.05
CA ILE A 88 10.65 0.96 -5.55
C ILE A 88 10.70 1.05 -4.01
N ALA A 89 11.06 -0.02 -3.30
CA ALA A 89 11.16 0.01 -1.84
C ALA A 89 12.15 1.09 -1.35
N TYR A 90 13.31 1.20 -1.98
CA TYR A 90 14.28 2.26 -1.66
C TYR A 90 13.78 3.66 -2.02
N ALA A 91 13.03 3.80 -3.12
CA ALA A 91 12.46 5.07 -3.53
C ALA A 91 11.37 5.54 -2.57
N VAL A 92 10.52 4.61 -2.08
CA VAL A 92 9.51 4.90 -1.05
C VAL A 92 10.17 5.36 0.24
N ALA A 93 11.15 4.62 0.76
CA ALA A 93 11.88 5.01 1.98
C ALA A 93 12.57 6.38 1.85
N TRP A 94 13.14 6.68 0.68
CA TRP A 94 13.70 8.00 0.39
C TRP A 94 12.61 9.09 0.43
N ALA A 95 11.46 8.82 -0.20
CA ALA A 95 10.34 9.77 -0.24
C ALA A 95 9.75 10.03 1.16
N GLU A 96 9.59 8.98 1.97
CA GLU A 96 9.17 9.09 3.37
C GLU A 96 10.15 9.92 4.20
N THR A 97 11.46 9.63 4.06
CA THR A 97 12.51 10.41 4.75
C THR A 97 12.47 11.89 4.36
N TYR A 98 12.27 12.19 3.09
CA TYR A 98 12.14 13.56 2.61
C TYR A 98 10.86 14.22 3.11
N ALA A 99 9.73 13.54 2.96
CA ALA A 99 8.43 14.04 3.39
C ALA A 99 8.35 14.22 4.92
N GLY A 100 8.89 13.30 5.69
CA GLY A 100 8.88 13.33 7.15
C GLY A 100 9.53 14.57 7.73
N LYS A 101 10.58 15.09 7.09
CA LYS A 101 11.23 16.37 7.49
C LYS A 101 10.31 17.58 7.28
N ILE A 102 9.39 17.51 6.35
CA ILE A 102 8.48 18.61 6.00
C ILE A 102 7.20 18.53 6.82
N THR A 103 6.68 17.32 7.02
CA THR A 103 5.42 17.06 7.72
C THR A 103 5.58 16.95 9.24
N GLY A 104 6.80 16.70 9.73
CA GLY A 104 7.09 16.43 11.13
C GLY A 104 6.98 14.92 11.49
N THR A 105 6.74 14.03 10.52
CA THR A 105 6.56 12.59 10.75
C THR A 105 7.87 11.79 10.73
N SER A 106 9.04 12.45 10.79
CA SER A 106 10.34 11.75 10.78
C SER A 106 10.55 10.78 11.95
N ALA A 107 9.82 10.96 13.05
CA ALA A 107 9.86 10.13 14.24
C ALA A 107 8.64 9.19 14.34
N ASP A 108 7.92 8.98 13.24
CA ASP A 108 6.82 8.04 13.21
C ASP A 108 7.28 6.61 13.52
N HIS A 109 6.56 5.95 14.41
CA HIS A 109 6.91 4.62 14.91
C HIS A 109 6.25 3.53 14.07
N ALA A 110 6.90 2.36 14.02
CA ALA A 110 6.33 1.17 13.41
C ALA A 110 5.04 0.73 14.11
N GLY A 111 4.01 0.41 13.33
CA GLY A 111 2.75 -0.13 13.83
C GLY A 111 1.79 0.94 14.39
N MET A 112 0.86 0.51 15.22
CA MET A 112 -0.17 1.39 15.76
C MET A 112 -0.04 1.57 17.26
N GLU A 113 0.09 2.81 17.70
CA GLU A 113 -0.11 3.21 19.09
C GLU A 113 -1.50 3.84 19.25
N PHE A 114 -2.35 3.28 20.11
CA PHE A 114 -3.72 3.81 20.33
C PHE A 114 -3.73 5.26 20.77
N THR A 115 -2.68 5.72 21.43
CA THR A 115 -2.48 7.11 21.88
C THR A 115 -2.06 8.04 20.75
N GLY A 116 -1.61 7.52 19.61
CA GLY A 116 -1.15 8.31 18.46
C GLY A 116 -2.28 8.94 17.63
N SER A 117 -3.54 8.57 17.89
CA SER A 117 -4.66 9.13 17.13
C SER A 117 -4.81 10.64 17.35
N GLY A 118 -4.60 11.41 16.30
CA GLY A 118 -4.62 12.88 16.32
C GLY A 118 -3.26 13.52 16.57
N ASP A 119 -2.21 12.74 16.84
CA ASP A 119 -0.84 13.23 16.88
C ASP A 119 -0.35 13.51 15.46
N PRO A 120 -0.02 14.78 15.12
CA PRO A 120 0.39 15.14 13.78
C PRO A 120 1.75 14.53 13.36
N THR A 121 2.49 13.95 14.28
CA THR A 121 3.80 13.33 14.03
C THR A 121 3.71 11.83 13.75
N GLN A 122 2.51 11.25 13.90
CA GLN A 122 2.28 9.80 13.80
C GLN A 122 1.36 9.46 12.62
N GLN A 123 1.53 8.24 12.11
CA GLN A 123 0.82 7.70 10.95
C GLN A 123 0.23 6.33 11.29
N ASP A 124 -0.98 6.03 10.81
CA ASP A 124 -1.57 4.70 10.88
C ASP A 124 -1.44 3.97 9.52
N CYS A 125 -1.93 2.75 9.46
CA CYS A 125 -1.86 1.95 8.22
C CYS A 125 -2.64 2.58 7.04
N VAL A 126 -3.64 3.42 7.31
CA VAL A 126 -4.36 4.15 6.24
C VAL A 126 -3.48 5.28 5.71
N ASP A 127 -2.85 6.05 6.62
CA ASP A 127 -1.92 7.11 6.25
C ASP A 127 -0.78 6.55 5.41
N GLU A 128 -0.12 5.49 5.89
CA GLU A 128 1.02 4.85 5.23
C GLU A 128 0.64 4.23 3.88
N ALA A 129 -0.47 3.50 3.79
CA ALA A 129 -0.91 2.93 2.52
C ALA A 129 -1.24 4.03 1.49
N THR A 130 -1.83 5.15 1.94
CA THR A 130 -2.15 6.30 1.08
C THR A 130 -0.87 6.99 0.60
N ASN A 131 0.08 7.23 1.50
CA ASN A 131 1.35 7.90 1.21
C ASN A 131 2.21 7.07 0.26
N THR A 132 2.40 5.78 0.57
CA THR A 132 3.14 4.84 -0.28
C THR A 132 2.53 4.72 -1.68
N THR A 133 1.20 4.63 -1.77
CA THR A 133 0.50 4.65 -3.07
C THR A 133 0.78 5.94 -3.83
N SER A 134 0.74 7.09 -3.15
CA SER A 134 1.01 8.39 -3.76
C SER A 134 2.45 8.52 -4.26
N TYR A 135 3.42 8.03 -3.50
CA TYR A 135 4.82 8.00 -3.94
C TYR A 135 4.98 7.10 -5.17
N MET A 136 4.40 5.91 -5.17
CA MET A 136 4.47 5.00 -6.32
C MET A 136 3.78 5.57 -7.56
N LEU A 137 2.62 6.22 -7.43
CA LEU A 137 1.95 6.91 -8.55
C LEU A 137 2.81 8.04 -9.13
N MET A 138 3.51 8.77 -8.28
CA MET A 138 4.48 9.78 -8.73
C MET A 138 5.62 9.14 -9.54
N LEU A 139 6.17 8.00 -9.09
CA LEU A 139 7.21 7.25 -9.81
C LEU A 139 6.68 6.72 -11.15
N GLU A 140 5.47 6.16 -11.17
CA GLU A 140 4.81 5.65 -12.38
C GLU A 140 4.62 6.77 -13.40
N LYS A 141 4.08 7.91 -12.98
CA LYS A 141 3.88 9.08 -13.83
C LYS A 141 5.17 9.67 -14.39
N ALA A 142 6.26 9.56 -13.62
CA ALA A 142 7.60 9.95 -14.07
C ALA A 142 8.25 8.92 -15.03
N GLY A 143 7.56 7.82 -15.36
CA GLY A 143 8.07 6.75 -16.23
C GLY A 143 9.19 5.92 -15.62
N LEU A 144 9.29 5.89 -14.28
CA LEU A 144 10.31 5.13 -13.55
C LEU A 144 9.91 3.67 -13.30
N LEU A 145 8.63 3.32 -13.50
CA LEU A 145 8.11 1.96 -13.40
C LEU A 145 7.96 1.36 -14.81
N LYS A 146 8.60 0.24 -15.05
CA LYS A 146 8.55 -0.49 -16.33
C LYS A 146 7.75 -1.79 -16.21
N HIS A 147 7.99 -2.51 -15.16
CA HIS A 147 7.45 -3.85 -14.94
C HIS A 147 6.21 -3.88 -14.05
N HIS A 148 5.86 -2.75 -13.41
CA HIS A 148 4.73 -2.67 -12.50
C HIS A 148 3.83 -1.48 -12.80
N THR A 149 2.57 -1.64 -12.40
CA THR A 149 1.54 -0.61 -12.38
C THR A 149 1.03 -0.48 -10.95
N VAL A 150 0.72 0.72 -10.52
CA VAL A 150 0.21 0.96 -9.17
C VAL A 150 -1.26 0.53 -9.07
N GLY A 151 -1.58 -0.29 -8.08
CA GLY A 151 -2.91 -0.79 -7.82
C GLY A 151 -3.65 0.00 -6.74
N ARG A 152 -4.95 -0.28 -6.59
CA ARG A 152 -5.74 0.23 -5.48
C ARG A 152 -5.29 -0.45 -4.18
N PRO A 153 -5.01 0.31 -3.10
CA PRO A 153 -4.75 -0.26 -1.77
C PRO A 153 -5.84 -1.23 -1.33
N PHE A 154 -5.44 -2.28 -0.66
CA PHE A 154 -6.36 -3.24 -0.07
C PHE A 154 -6.04 -3.46 1.43
N SER A 155 -6.96 -4.12 2.14
CA SER A 155 -6.82 -4.36 3.57
C SER A 155 -7.04 -5.82 3.92
N LYS A 156 -6.48 -6.26 5.03
CA LYS A 156 -6.77 -7.52 5.71
C LYS A 156 -7.30 -7.26 7.11
N GLY A 157 -7.86 -8.31 7.72
CA GLY A 157 -8.44 -8.22 9.06
C GLY A 157 -9.91 -7.83 9.06
N ASN A 158 -10.63 -8.31 10.07
CA ASN A 158 -12.04 -8.01 10.29
C ASN A 158 -12.35 -8.11 11.79
N VAL A 159 -12.52 -6.98 12.45
CA VAL A 159 -12.82 -6.90 13.88
C VAL A 159 -14.12 -7.60 14.29
N LEU A 160 -15.09 -7.73 13.37
CA LEU A 160 -16.36 -8.42 13.64
C LEU A 160 -16.19 -9.94 13.76
N VAL A 161 -15.11 -10.49 13.17
CA VAL A 161 -14.83 -11.93 13.18
C VAL A 161 -13.79 -12.29 14.23
N GLY A 162 -12.77 -11.47 14.43
CA GLY A 162 -11.59 -11.78 15.27
C GLY A 162 -11.32 -10.78 16.40
N GLY A 163 -12.22 -9.83 16.66
CA GLY A 163 -12.01 -8.79 17.66
C GLY A 163 -10.83 -7.86 17.31
N VAL A 164 -10.23 -7.24 18.32
CA VAL A 164 -9.15 -6.27 18.14
C VAL A 164 -7.88 -6.85 17.53
N SER A 165 -7.66 -8.16 17.65
CA SER A 165 -6.53 -8.87 17.02
C SER A 165 -6.66 -8.95 15.49
N GLN A 166 -7.85 -8.69 14.96
CA GLN A 166 -8.16 -8.63 13.53
C GLN A 166 -8.47 -7.20 13.07
N TRP A 167 -7.77 -6.22 13.65
CA TRP A 167 -7.89 -4.83 13.22
C TRP A 167 -7.57 -4.70 11.73
N PRO A 168 -8.37 -3.96 10.95
CA PRO A 168 -8.10 -3.75 9.52
C PRO A 168 -6.71 -3.13 9.34
N HIS A 169 -5.86 -3.81 8.59
CA HIS A 169 -4.55 -3.32 8.21
C HIS A 169 -4.50 -3.09 6.69
N TRP A 170 -4.12 -1.89 6.31
CA TRP A 170 -4.04 -1.43 4.92
C TRP A 170 -2.61 -1.51 4.37
N THR A 171 -2.49 -1.74 3.08
CA THR A 171 -1.22 -1.71 2.34
C THR A 171 -1.39 -1.12 0.95
N ALA A 172 -0.34 -0.49 0.44
CA ALA A 172 -0.24 -0.12 -0.96
C ALA A 172 0.03 -1.35 -1.85
N VAL A 173 -0.22 -1.25 -3.15
CA VAL A 173 -0.23 -2.39 -4.06
C VAL A 173 0.49 -2.08 -5.37
N LEU A 174 1.25 -3.06 -5.86
CA LEU A 174 1.79 -3.10 -7.21
C LEU A 174 1.21 -4.31 -7.96
N TYR A 175 0.89 -4.13 -9.24
CA TYR A 175 0.59 -5.20 -10.19
C TYR A 175 1.80 -5.41 -11.08
N GLU A 176 2.33 -6.62 -11.12
CA GLU A 176 3.37 -7.00 -12.07
C GLU A 176 2.74 -7.15 -13.47
N ASN A 177 3.20 -6.36 -14.44
CA ASN A 177 2.52 -6.17 -15.73
C ASN A 177 2.42 -7.47 -16.55
N GLU A 178 3.45 -8.29 -16.52
CA GLU A 178 3.53 -9.54 -17.31
C GLU A 178 2.74 -10.67 -16.66
N THR A 179 2.98 -10.93 -15.38
CA THR A 179 2.41 -12.09 -14.67
C THR A 179 1.05 -11.82 -14.04
N LYS A 180 0.66 -10.54 -13.94
CA LYS A 180 -0.52 -10.04 -13.19
C LYS A 180 -0.48 -10.36 -11.70
N LYS A 181 0.66 -10.77 -11.18
CA LYS A 181 0.86 -10.96 -9.75
C LYS A 181 0.73 -9.63 -9.01
N LYS A 182 0.16 -9.70 -7.84
CA LYS A 182 -0.06 -8.58 -6.95
C LYS A 182 0.94 -8.61 -5.81
N TRP A 183 1.48 -7.45 -5.47
CA TRP A 183 2.49 -7.28 -4.44
C TRP A 183 2.02 -6.20 -3.46
N ALA A 184 1.91 -6.56 -2.19
CA ALA A 184 1.74 -5.60 -1.11
C ALA A 184 3.06 -4.84 -0.90
N VAL A 185 2.96 -3.52 -0.75
CA VAL A 185 4.09 -2.64 -0.38
C VAL A 185 3.72 -1.99 0.94
N ASP A 186 4.20 -2.59 2.03
CA ASP A 186 3.76 -2.30 3.39
C ASP A 186 4.85 -1.58 4.17
N SER A 187 4.69 -0.27 4.35
CA SER A 187 5.60 0.59 5.10
C SER A 187 5.24 0.68 6.57
N TRP A 188 3.96 0.61 6.94
CA TRP A 188 3.47 0.78 8.30
C TRP A 188 4.10 -0.14 9.36
N ILE A 189 4.57 -1.30 8.96
CA ILE A 189 5.24 -2.24 9.88
C ILE A 189 6.66 -1.81 10.28
N TYR A 190 7.14 -0.72 9.72
CA TYR A 190 8.47 -0.15 10.00
C TYR A 190 8.35 1.33 10.36
N ALA A 191 9.40 1.86 10.98
CA ALA A 191 9.51 3.29 11.24
C ALA A 191 9.71 4.08 9.94
N ASN A 192 9.31 5.35 9.94
CA ASN A 192 9.43 6.24 8.78
C ASN A 192 10.83 6.19 8.13
N GLY A 193 10.86 6.09 6.82
CA GLY A 193 12.10 6.06 6.03
C GLY A 193 12.82 4.71 5.99
N ILE A 194 12.25 3.65 6.54
CA ILE A 194 12.74 2.27 6.38
C ILE A 194 12.10 1.67 5.13
N ASN A 195 12.88 0.89 4.36
CA ASN A 195 12.36 0.23 3.17
C ASN A 195 11.11 -0.59 3.49
N PRO A 196 9.96 -0.34 2.81
CA PRO A 196 8.75 -1.12 3.01
C PRO A 196 8.96 -2.60 2.71
N ALA A 197 8.18 -3.47 3.35
CA ALA A 197 8.11 -4.86 2.98
C ALA A 197 7.38 -5.00 1.63
N VAL A 198 8.01 -5.65 0.65
CA VAL A 198 7.38 -5.98 -0.63
C VAL A 198 7.13 -7.48 -0.68
N ILE A 199 5.87 -7.87 -0.55
CA ILE A 199 5.45 -9.25 -0.34
C ILE A 199 4.36 -9.60 -1.35
N GLU A 200 4.42 -10.82 -1.91
CA GLU A 200 3.32 -11.33 -2.75
C GLU A 200 2.00 -11.25 -1.97
N ALA A 201 0.97 -10.67 -2.58
CA ALA A 201 -0.25 -10.27 -1.89
C ALA A 201 -0.96 -11.41 -1.16
N ASP A 202 -1.01 -12.61 -1.76
CA ASP A 202 -1.59 -13.80 -1.13
C ASP A 202 -0.84 -14.18 0.15
N LYS A 203 0.49 -14.05 0.14
CA LYS A 203 1.32 -14.34 1.32
C LYS A 203 1.17 -13.26 2.38
N TRP A 204 1.07 -11.99 1.97
CA TRP A 204 0.82 -10.88 2.89
C TRP A 204 -0.52 -11.03 3.61
N TYR A 205 -1.56 -11.44 2.87
CA TYR A 205 -2.91 -11.58 3.40
C TYR A 205 -3.02 -12.61 4.53
N ILE A 206 -2.32 -13.76 4.39
CA ILE A 206 -2.39 -14.88 5.35
C ILE A 206 -1.33 -14.79 6.46
N LYS A 207 -0.31 -13.92 6.32
CA LYS A 207 0.74 -13.80 7.35
C LYS A 207 0.29 -12.91 8.50
N ASP A 208 0.62 -13.36 9.73
CA ASP A 208 0.63 -12.48 10.89
C ASP A 208 1.68 -11.36 10.70
N LEU A 209 1.35 -10.16 11.16
CA LEU A 209 2.24 -8.98 11.07
C LEU A 209 3.55 -9.23 11.80
N ASP A 210 3.53 -9.97 12.92
CA ASP A 210 4.71 -10.33 13.72
C ASP A 210 5.71 -11.22 12.98
N ASN A 211 5.27 -11.87 11.88
CA ASN A 211 6.08 -12.77 11.06
C ASN A 211 6.49 -12.16 9.71
N LEU A 212 6.34 -10.85 9.54
CA LEU A 212 6.81 -10.18 8.33
C LEU A 212 8.34 -10.06 8.33
N PRO A 213 8.99 -10.05 7.15
CA PRO A 213 10.44 -9.93 7.08
C PRO A 213 10.88 -8.64 7.76
N LYS A 214 11.85 -8.73 8.66
CA LYS A 214 12.54 -7.52 9.13
C LYS A 214 13.14 -6.82 7.92
N SER A 215 13.12 -5.48 7.91
CA SER A 215 13.63 -4.69 6.78
C SER A 215 15.00 -5.23 6.35
N GLN A 216 15.16 -5.47 5.06
CA GLN A 216 16.49 -5.72 4.52
C GLN A 216 17.21 -4.37 4.46
N SER A 217 18.00 -4.10 5.50
CA SER A 217 18.94 -2.98 5.55
C SER A 217 20.04 -3.10 4.49
#